data_831d478d29326a7d0b7fcdfaa165ef0e
#
_entry.id   831d478d29326a7d0b7fcdfaa165ef0e
#
_cell.length_a   1.000
_cell.length_b   1.000
_cell.length_c   1.000
_cell.angle_alpha   90.00
_cell.angle_beta   90.00
_cell.angle_gamma   90.00
#
_symmetry.space_group_name_H-M   'P 1'
#
loop_
_entity.id
_entity.type
_entity.pdbx_description
1 polymer ?
#
loop_
_entity_poly.entity_id
_entity_poly.type
_entity_poly.pdbx_seq_one_letter_code
_entity_poly.pdbx_strand_id
1 'polypeptide(L)'
;TSTETKIMKKIFFLICLMCATGVQQLLASSHREAPLIANDPLADNTDLYAFVSPDEPGTVTIIAAYVPMQLPHGGPNYFGFGENIRYEIHIDNNIATPGDDIIYRFTFKKVHEDPTTFSYIRLGAQNHKTTYTLERSRDGGLTFTTLIEGGIVPPNNIGPRSINGPAGLNTTYAELMENALAT
;
A
#
# COMPACT_ATOMS: atom_id res chain seq x y z
N THR A 1 -10.69 -56.36 -28.55
CA THR A 1 -11.81 -55.47 -28.11
C THR A 1 -11.78 -55.20 -26.60
N SER A 2 -11.58 -56.19 -25.72
CA SER A 2 -11.58 -55.97 -24.25
C SER A 2 -10.41 -55.09 -23.76
N THR A 3 -9.24 -55.22 -24.35
CA THR A 3 -8.00 -54.49 -23.98
C THR A 3 -8.07 -53.04 -24.40
N GLU A 4 -8.59 -52.73 -25.57
CA GLU A 4 -8.74 -51.35 -26.08
C GLU A 4 -9.73 -50.55 -25.25
N THR A 5 -10.83 -51.16 -24.82
CA THR A 5 -11.82 -50.53 -23.95
C THR A 5 -11.22 -50.20 -22.55
N LYS A 6 -10.35 -51.05 -22.03
CA LYS A 6 -9.62 -50.79 -20.76
C LYS A 6 -8.62 -49.66 -20.91
N ILE A 7 -7.92 -49.58 -22.02
CA ILE A 7 -6.96 -48.51 -22.30
C ILE A 7 -7.67 -47.16 -22.45
N MET A 8 -8.78 -47.11 -23.22
CA MET A 8 -9.59 -45.90 -23.37
C MET A 8 -10.13 -45.38 -22.02
N LYS A 9 -10.62 -46.27 -21.15
CA LYS A 9 -11.09 -45.88 -19.81
C LYS A 9 -9.97 -45.32 -18.96
N LYS A 10 -8.74 -45.85 -19.02
CA LYS A 10 -7.59 -45.34 -18.30
C LYS A 10 -7.16 -43.97 -18.82
N ILE A 11 -7.16 -43.78 -20.16
CA ILE A 11 -6.83 -42.50 -20.78
C ILE A 11 -7.86 -41.45 -20.41
N PHE A 12 -9.16 -41.79 -20.49
CA PHE A 12 -10.24 -40.88 -20.08
C PHE A 12 -10.15 -40.48 -18.60
N PHE A 13 -9.87 -41.43 -17.71
CA PHE A 13 -9.65 -41.15 -16.30
C PHE A 13 -8.43 -40.25 -16.05
N LEU A 14 -7.34 -40.46 -16.78
CA LEU A 14 -6.15 -39.64 -16.72
C LEU A 14 -6.40 -38.19 -17.20
N ILE A 15 -7.16 -38.02 -18.28
CA ILE A 15 -7.56 -36.72 -18.79
C ILE A 15 -8.48 -36.00 -17.80
N CYS A 16 -9.47 -36.69 -17.21
CA CYS A 16 -10.33 -36.13 -16.18
C CYS A 16 -9.52 -35.70 -14.92
N LEU A 17 -8.52 -36.48 -14.52
CA LEU A 17 -7.63 -36.16 -13.40
C LEU A 17 -6.76 -34.92 -13.71
N MET A 18 -6.21 -34.83 -14.92
CA MET A 18 -5.48 -33.65 -15.38
C MET A 18 -6.36 -32.40 -15.46
N CYS A 19 -7.61 -32.53 -15.92
CA CYS A 19 -8.57 -31.42 -15.92
C CYS A 19 -8.97 -31.00 -14.48
N ALA A 20 -9.12 -31.94 -13.57
CA ALA A 20 -9.44 -31.65 -12.17
C ALA A 20 -8.30 -30.96 -11.41
N THR A 21 -7.04 -31.24 -11.75
CA THR A 21 -5.86 -30.55 -11.17
C THR A 21 -5.53 -29.23 -11.88
N GLY A 22 -6.06 -29.01 -13.09
CA GLY A 22 -5.82 -27.80 -13.89
C GLY A 22 -6.71 -26.61 -13.53
N VAL A 23 -7.72 -26.78 -12.68
CA VAL A 23 -8.58 -25.67 -12.21
C VAL A 23 -8.10 -25.19 -10.84
N GLN A 24 -6.80 -24.96 -10.70
CA GLN A 24 -6.36 -23.98 -9.71
C GLN A 24 -6.67 -22.61 -10.32
N GLN A 25 -7.62 -21.92 -9.73
CA GLN A 25 -7.74 -20.50 -9.97
C GLN A 25 -6.41 -19.90 -9.56
N LEU A 26 -5.60 -19.56 -10.55
CA LEU A 26 -4.45 -18.68 -10.36
C LEU A 26 -5.04 -17.33 -9.96
N LEU A 27 -5.25 -17.13 -8.67
CA LEU A 27 -5.45 -15.82 -8.09
C LEU A 27 -4.09 -15.12 -8.19
N ALA A 28 -3.77 -14.68 -9.39
CA ALA A 28 -2.64 -13.80 -9.59
C ALA A 28 -3.11 -12.42 -9.16
N SER A 29 -2.53 -11.92 -8.09
CA SER A 29 -2.63 -10.51 -7.73
C SER A 29 -1.87 -9.71 -8.80
N SER A 30 -2.54 -8.77 -9.45
CA SER A 30 -1.88 -7.82 -10.33
C SER A 30 -1.22 -6.75 -9.47
N HIS A 31 0.11 -6.67 -9.49
CA HIS A 31 0.83 -5.61 -8.79
C HIS A 31 0.72 -4.25 -9.50
N ARG A 32 -0.12 -4.15 -10.50
CA ARG A 32 -0.48 -2.92 -11.19
C ARG A 32 -1.82 -3.10 -11.89
N GLU A 33 -2.82 -2.35 -11.47
CA GLU A 33 -4.18 -2.40 -12.01
C GLU A 33 -4.33 -1.61 -13.34
N ALA A 34 -3.36 -1.76 -14.24
CA ALA A 34 -3.46 -1.19 -15.56
C ALA A 34 -4.42 -2.01 -16.47
N PRO A 35 -5.29 -1.37 -17.28
CA PRO A 35 -5.36 0.08 -17.53
C PRO A 35 -6.30 0.86 -16.61
N LEU A 36 -7.05 0.22 -15.69
CA LEU A 36 -8.14 0.83 -14.93
C LEU A 36 -7.71 2.06 -14.13
N ILE A 37 -6.52 2.02 -13.53
CA ILE A 37 -5.99 3.09 -12.68
C ILE A 37 -4.87 3.89 -13.35
N ALA A 38 -4.59 3.66 -14.65
CA ALA A 38 -3.46 4.28 -15.35
C ALA A 38 -3.50 5.82 -15.38
N ASN A 39 -4.68 6.41 -15.26
CA ASN A 39 -4.86 7.87 -15.23
C ASN A 39 -4.75 8.47 -13.82
N ASP A 40 -4.72 7.63 -12.78
CA ASP A 40 -4.59 8.06 -11.38
C ASP A 40 -3.65 7.12 -10.60
N PRO A 41 -2.36 7.12 -10.95
CA PRO A 41 -1.40 6.18 -10.39
C PRO A 41 -1.18 6.33 -8.88
N LEU A 42 -1.52 7.49 -8.30
CA LEU A 42 -1.38 7.72 -6.86
C LEU A 42 -2.46 6.98 -6.06
N ALA A 43 -3.57 6.60 -6.70
CA ALA A 43 -4.63 5.81 -6.10
C ALA A 43 -4.47 4.30 -6.33
N ASP A 44 -3.43 3.87 -7.07
CA ASP A 44 -3.21 2.46 -7.40
C ASP A 44 -2.76 1.68 -6.16
N ASN A 45 -3.72 1.01 -5.51
CA ASN A 45 -3.48 0.08 -4.42
C ASN A 45 -3.08 -1.28 -4.99
N THR A 46 -1.91 -1.76 -4.64
CA THR A 46 -1.34 -2.99 -5.20
C THR A 46 -1.45 -4.19 -4.28
N ASP A 47 -1.17 -4.00 -3.01
CA ASP A 47 -1.14 -5.08 -2.04
C ASP A 47 -1.74 -4.63 -0.71
N LEU A 48 -2.49 -5.53 -0.09
CA LEU A 48 -3.02 -5.36 1.25
C LEU A 48 -2.63 -6.57 2.10
N TYR A 49 -1.99 -6.31 3.22
CA TYR A 49 -1.62 -7.32 4.22
C TYR A 49 -2.30 -7.02 5.54
N ALA A 50 -2.80 -8.04 6.22
CA ALA A 50 -3.32 -7.95 7.58
C ALA A 50 -2.90 -9.18 8.37
N PHE A 51 -2.26 -8.98 9.51
CA PHE A 51 -1.75 -10.06 10.35
C PHE A 51 -1.65 -9.63 11.81
N VAL A 52 -1.63 -10.59 12.72
CA VAL A 52 -1.36 -10.33 14.15
C VAL A 52 0.07 -9.82 14.28
N SER A 53 0.26 -8.70 14.96
CA SER A 53 1.58 -8.08 15.14
C SER A 53 2.51 -9.03 15.90
N PRO A 54 3.72 -9.36 15.37
CA PRO A 54 4.63 -10.30 16.02
C PRO A 54 5.12 -9.82 17.39
N ASP A 55 5.33 -8.52 17.51
CA ASP A 55 5.88 -7.89 18.73
C ASP A 55 4.79 -7.55 19.77
N GLU A 56 3.55 -7.41 19.32
CA GLU A 56 2.38 -7.11 20.16
C GLU A 56 1.19 -7.99 19.75
N PRO A 57 1.10 -9.24 20.22
CA PRO A 57 0.07 -10.20 19.81
C PRO A 57 -1.38 -9.78 20.09
N GLY A 58 -1.59 -8.73 20.87
CA GLY A 58 -2.91 -8.12 21.12
C GLY A 58 -3.36 -7.13 20.04
N THR A 59 -2.53 -6.90 19.01
CA THR A 59 -2.79 -5.94 17.94
C THR A 59 -2.74 -6.57 16.56
N VAL A 60 -3.27 -5.87 15.57
CA VAL A 60 -3.25 -6.26 14.16
C VAL A 60 -2.48 -5.20 13.38
N THR A 61 -1.49 -5.65 12.60
CA THR A 61 -0.80 -4.82 11.61
C THR A 61 -1.52 -4.91 10.27
N ILE A 62 -1.84 -3.76 9.68
CA ILE A 62 -2.40 -3.66 8.34
C ILE A 62 -1.43 -2.83 7.48
N ILE A 63 -1.07 -3.37 6.32
CA ILE A 63 -0.18 -2.70 5.36
C ILE A 63 -0.92 -2.58 4.03
N ALA A 64 -1.08 -1.37 3.54
CA ALA A 64 -1.61 -1.09 2.21
C ALA A 64 -0.52 -0.42 1.35
N ALA A 65 -0.15 -1.05 0.24
CA ALA A 65 0.86 -0.55 -0.67
C ALA A 65 0.22 0.19 -1.84
N TYR A 66 0.82 1.32 -2.21
CA TYR A 66 0.36 2.20 -3.30
C TYR A 66 1.50 2.57 -4.23
N VAL A 67 1.16 2.94 -5.46
CA VAL A 67 2.09 3.33 -6.52
C VAL A 67 3.11 2.22 -6.80
N PRO A 68 2.73 1.21 -7.58
CA PRO A 68 3.55 0.03 -7.81
C PRO A 68 4.81 0.37 -8.61
N MET A 69 5.84 -0.46 -8.41
CA MET A 69 7.05 -0.48 -9.23
C MET A 69 7.75 0.88 -9.33
N GLN A 70 7.81 1.64 -8.25
CA GLN A 70 8.62 2.85 -8.21
C GLN A 70 10.09 2.52 -8.44
N LEU A 71 10.62 3.01 -9.55
CA LEU A 71 12.04 2.85 -9.86
C LEU A 71 12.85 3.96 -9.19
N PRO A 72 14.09 3.68 -8.76
CA PRO A 72 14.94 4.66 -8.07
C PRO A 72 15.47 5.78 -8.97
N HIS A 73 15.20 5.74 -10.28
CA HIS A 73 15.68 6.73 -11.25
C HIS A 73 15.15 8.15 -11.02
N GLY A 74 14.01 8.30 -10.31
CA GLY A 74 13.49 9.60 -9.92
C GLY A 74 14.34 10.29 -8.84
N GLY A 75 15.17 9.52 -8.13
CA GLY A 75 16.03 10.04 -7.05
C GLY A 75 15.21 10.81 -6.03
N PRO A 76 15.57 12.09 -5.76
CA PRO A 76 14.88 12.92 -4.77
C PRO A 76 13.47 13.36 -5.17
N ASN A 77 12.98 13.00 -6.35
CA ASN A 77 11.63 13.31 -6.84
C ASN A 77 10.80 12.01 -6.88
N TYR A 78 10.49 11.50 -5.72
CA TYR A 78 9.72 10.27 -5.53
C TYR A 78 8.21 10.51 -5.57
N PHE A 79 7.44 9.46 -5.82
CA PHE A 79 5.99 9.51 -5.70
C PHE A 79 5.59 9.59 -4.21
N GLY A 80 4.49 10.26 -3.95
CA GLY A 80 3.86 10.33 -2.63
C GLY A 80 2.35 10.24 -2.75
N PHE A 81 1.64 10.17 -1.64
CA PHE A 81 0.19 10.11 -1.60
C PHE A 81 -0.45 11.34 -2.26
N GLY A 82 -1.62 11.16 -2.88
CA GLY A 82 -2.36 12.24 -3.54
C GLY A 82 -3.17 13.08 -2.55
N GLU A 83 -3.23 14.40 -2.75
CA GLU A 83 -4.02 15.32 -1.89
C GLU A 83 -5.52 15.23 -2.14
N ASN A 84 -5.93 14.83 -3.36
CA ASN A 84 -7.33 14.69 -3.76
C ASN A 84 -7.84 13.24 -3.68
N ILE A 85 -7.13 12.38 -2.95
CA ILE A 85 -7.44 10.97 -2.79
C ILE A 85 -7.70 10.69 -1.31
N ARG A 86 -8.76 9.96 -1.01
CA ARG A 86 -9.01 9.36 0.29
C ARG A 86 -8.51 7.92 0.25
N TYR A 87 -7.62 7.60 1.18
CA TYR A 87 -7.10 6.25 1.34
C TYR A 87 -7.81 5.63 2.53
N GLU A 88 -8.61 4.61 2.28
CA GLU A 88 -9.48 4.04 3.31
C GLU A 88 -9.15 2.56 3.52
N ILE A 89 -9.18 2.15 4.80
CA ILE A 89 -9.12 0.75 5.22
C ILE A 89 -10.47 0.42 5.82
N HIS A 90 -11.18 -0.50 5.19
CA HIS A 90 -12.49 -0.95 5.57
C HIS A 90 -12.39 -2.29 6.30
N ILE A 91 -12.97 -2.39 7.48
CA ILE A 91 -12.92 -3.57 8.32
C ILE A 91 -14.34 -3.98 8.68
N ASP A 92 -14.74 -5.17 8.22
CA ASP A 92 -15.91 -5.90 8.67
C ASP A 92 -15.42 -6.97 9.66
N ASN A 93 -15.70 -6.77 10.95
CA ASN A 93 -15.34 -7.70 12.02
C ASN A 93 -16.55 -8.36 12.68
N ASN A 94 -17.76 -8.07 12.18
CA ASN A 94 -19.00 -8.65 12.64
C ASN A 94 -19.89 -9.09 11.46
N ILE A 95 -19.68 -10.26 10.95
CA ILE A 95 -20.41 -10.85 9.83
C ILE A 95 -21.94 -10.95 10.03
N ALA A 96 -22.44 -10.69 11.23
CA ALA A 96 -23.87 -10.68 11.53
C ALA A 96 -24.55 -9.35 11.13
N THR A 97 -23.77 -8.30 10.93
CA THR A 97 -24.25 -6.98 10.49
C THR A 97 -23.70 -6.68 9.10
N PRO A 98 -24.54 -6.36 8.11
CA PRO A 98 -24.03 -5.98 6.79
C PRO A 98 -23.28 -4.64 6.84
N GLY A 99 -22.14 -4.58 6.16
CA GLY A 99 -21.34 -3.35 5.97
C GLY A 99 -20.09 -3.30 6.81
N ASP A 100 -19.38 -2.19 6.72
CA ASP A 100 -18.10 -2.00 7.41
C ASP A 100 -18.34 -1.54 8.85
N ASP A 101 -17.78 -2.24 9.82
CA ASP A 101 -17.86 -1.86 11.24
C ASP A 101 -16.90 -0.73 11.59
N ILE A 102 -15.72 -0.73 10.95
CA ILE A 102 -14.68 0.26 11.19
C ILE A 102 -14.10 0.72 9.86
N ILE A 103 -13.99 2.03 9.68
CA ILE A 103 -13.30 2.63 8.54
C ILE A 103 -12.23 3.56 9.07
N TYR A 104 -10.98 3.34 8.66
CA TYR A 104 -9.89 4.28 8.83
C TYR A 104 -9.68 5.04 7.54
N ARG A 105 -9.64 6.39 7.62
CA ARG A 105 -9.46 7.29 6.48
C ARG A 105 -8.23 8.14 6.67
N PHE A 106 -7.36 8.10 5.66
CA PHE A 106 -6.19 8.97 5.56
C PHE A 106 -6.41 10.00 4.45
N THR A 107 -6.12 11.25 4.75
CA THR A 107 -6.01 12.35 3.78
C THR A 107 -4.67 13.04 3.94
N PHE A 108 -4.12 13.53 2.84
CA PHE A 108 -2.76 14.07 2.82
C PHE A 108 -2.73 15.52 2.37
N LYS A 109 -1.78 16.28 2.91
CA LYS A 109 -1.46 17.65 2.48
C LYS A 109 0.03 17.74 2.14
N LYS A 110 0.36 18.48 1.11
CA LYS A 110 1.71 18.67 0.64
C LYS A 110 2.11 20.14 0.68
N VAL A 111 3.33 20.39 1.12
CA VAL A 111 3.93 21.73 1.11
C VAL A 111 5.26 21.64 0.38
N HIS A 112 5.45 22.51 -0.58
CA HIS A 112 6.69 22.71 -1.29
C HIS A 112 7.27 24.05 -0.81
N GLU A 113 8.24 23.99 0.12
CA GLU A 113 8.72 25.18 0.83
C GLU A 113 9.46 26.16 -0.09
N ASP A 114 10.26 25.65 -1.02
CA ASP A 114 10.93 26.43 -2.05
C ASP A 114 10.36 26.08 -3.44
N PRO A 115 9.39 26.85 -3.95
CA PRO A 115 8.77 26.60 -5.25
C PRO A 115 9.69 26.93 -6.44
N THR A 116 10.88 27.48 -6.21
CA THR A 116 11.84 27.79 -7.28
C THR A 116 12.59 26.53 -7.76
N THR A 117 12.47 25.41 -7.07
CA THR A 117 13.05 24.13 -7.45
C THR A 117 12.01 23.02 -7.42
N PHE A 118 12.12 22.06 -8.33
CA PHE A 118 11.30 20.84 -8.35
C PHE A 118 11.81 19.74 -7.42
N SER A 119 12.99 19.88 -6.85
CA SER A 119 13.62 18.84 -6.03
C SER A 119 12.93 18.72 -4.67
N TYR A 120 12.55 17.52 -4.28
CA TYR A 120 11.93 17.23 -2.98
C TYR A 120 12.93 17.23 -1.84
N ILE A 121 14.17 16.78 -2.11
CA ILE A 121 15.31 16.87 -1.20
C ILE A 121 16.42 17.59 -1.93
N ARG A 122 16.94 18.66 -1.32
CA ARG A 122 17.99 19.48 -1.91
C ARG A 122 18.80 20.21 -0.85
N LEU A 123 20.12 20.21 -1.03
CA LEU A 123 21.06 21.02 -0.24
C LEU A 123 20.86 20.87 1.28
N GLY A 124 20.70 19.63 1.74
CA GLY A 124 20.57 19.33 3.16
C GLY A 124 19.17 19.52 3.76
N ALA A 125 18.17 19.82 2.93
CA ALA A 125 16.80 20.06 3.39
C ALA A 125 15.77 19.26 2.61
N GLN A 126 14.73 18.82 3.32
CA GLN A 126 13.50 18.30 2.71
C GLN A 126 12.62 19.48 2.33
N ASN A 127 12.48 19.70 1.02
CA ASN A 127 11.70 20.79 0.46
C ASN A 127 10.21 20.40 0.27
N HIS A 128 9.95 19.14 -0.09
CA HIS A 128 8.59 18.61 -0.23
C HIS A 128 8.20 17.86 1.03
N LYS A 129 7.34 18.47 1.84
CA LYS A 129 6.82 17.90 3.08
C LYS A 129 5.39 17.42 2.90
N THR A 130 5.09 16.26 3.44
CA THR A 130 3.75 15.69 3.43
C THR A 130 3.29 15.47 4.86
N THR A 131 2.07 15.88 5.16
CA THR A 131 1.38 15.56 6.42
C THR A 131 0.11 14.79 6.14
N TYR A 132 -0.41 14.09 7.15
CA TYR A 132 -1.64 13.35 7.03
C TYR A 132 -2.60 13.66 8.18
N THR A 133 -3.88 13.47 7.90
CA THR A 133 -4.95 13.37 8.89
C THR A 133 -5.47 11.95 8.87
N LEU A 134 -5.59 11.34 10.05
CA LEU A 134 -6.21 10.04 10.25
C LEU A 134 -7.52 10.21 10.98
N GLU A 135 -8.58 9.72 10.37
CA GLU A 135 -9.93 9.68 10.92
C GLU A 135 -10.41 8.23 11.05
N ARG A 136 -11.33 8.01 11.98
CA ARG A 136 -11.98 6.70 12.15
C ARG A 136 -13.49 6.87 12.25
N SER A 137 -14.22 6.04 11.50
CA SER A 137 -15.64 5.77 11.68
C SER A 137 -15.86 4.43 12.38
N ARG A 138 -16.95 4.32 13.13
CA ARG A 138 -17.45 3.07 13.75
C ARG A 138 -18.94 2.85 13.48
N ASP A 139 -19.48 3.53 12.50
CA ASP A 139 -20.92 3.55 12.17
C ASP A 139 -21.15 3.45 10.65
N GLY A 140 -20.30 2.67 9.96
CA GLY A 140 -20.41 2.45 8.52
C GLY A 140 -20.08 3.70 7.69
N GLY A 141 -19.26 4.61 8.21
CA GLY A 141 -18.84 5.81 7.49
C GLY A 141 -19.79 7.01 7.60
N LEU A 142 -20.77 6.96 8.51
CA LEU A 142 -21.71 8.06 8.72
C LEU A 142 -21.06 9.24 9.47
N THR A 143 -20.25 8.93 10.48
CA THR A 143 -19.48 9.93 11.23
C THR A 143 -18.01 9.54 11.32
N PHE A 144 -17.13 10.54 11.35
CA PHE A 144 -15.69 10.35 11.49
C PHE A 144 -15.16 11.13 12.68
N THR A 145 -14.29 10.48 13.45
CA THR A 145 -13.55 11.12 14.55
C THR A 145 -12.08 11.20 14.17
N THR A 146 -11.50 12.39 14.23
CA THR A 146 -10.07 12.60 13.98
C THR A 146 -9.25 11.96 15.09
N LEU A 147 -8.32 11.10 14.74
CA LEU A 147 -7.37 10.46 15.65
C LEU A 147 -6.01 11.14 15.61
N ILE A 148 -5.56 11.56 14.43
CA ILE A 148 -4.30 12.27 14.22
C ILE A 148 -4.58 13.42 13.25
N GLU A 149 -4.06 14.60 13.56
CA GLU A 149 -4.08 15.75 12.68
C GLU A 149 -2.64 16.26 12.51
N GLY A 150 -2.21 16.39 11.26
CA GLY A 150 -0.87 16.88 10.95
C GLY A 150 0.25 15.87 11.18
N GLY A 151 -0.06 14.57 11.24
CA GLY A 151 0.95 13.52 11.32
C GLY A 151 1.97 13.62 10.17
N ILE A 152 3.24 13.38 10.45
CA ILE A 152 4.33 13.53 9.47
C ILE A 152 4.41 12.28 8.61
N VAL A 153 4.49 12.47 7.28
CA VAL A 153 4.87 11.40 6.34
C VAL A 153 6.38 11.55 6.06
N PRO A 154 7.21 10.55 6.44
CA PRO A 154 8.63 10.61 6.15
C PRO A 154 8.86 10.55 4.64
N PRO A 155 9.98 11.09 4.12
CA PRO A 155 10.34 10.93 2.72
C PRO A 155 10.56 9.45 2.40
N ASN A 156 10.40 9.06 1.14
CA ASN A 156 10.75 7.69 0.72
C ASN A 156 12.23 7.41 0.96
N ASN A 157 12.57 6.17 1.32
CA ASN A 157 13.97 5.75 1.48
C ASN A 157 14.65 5.55 0.11
N ILE A 158 14.97 6.65 -0.54
CA ILE A 158 15.46 6.70 -1.93
C ILE A 158 16.97 6.49 -2.06
N GLY A 159 17.64 6.19 -0.98
CA GLY A 159 19.04 5.80 -0.95
C GLY A 159 19.94 6.75 -0.17
N PRO A 160 21.17 6.28 0.13
CA PRO A 160 22.04 6.93 1.10
C PRO A 160 22.53 8.32 0.69
N ARG A 161 22.65 8.61 -0.62
CA ARG A 161 23.06 9.94 -1.07
C ARG A 161 22.04 11.02 -0.69
N SER A 162 20.75 10.70 -0.80
CA SER A 162 19.66 11.65 -0.52
C SER A 162 19.26 11.66 0.94
N ILE A 163 19.43 10.57 1.65
CA ILE A 163 19.04 10.44 3.07
C ILE A 163 20.25 10.76 3.98
N ASN A 164 21.31 9.95 3.88
CA ASN A 164 22.42 10.01 4.82
C ASN A 164 23.52 11.02 4.45
N GLY A 165 23.64 11.36 3.17
CA GLY A 165 24.73 12.21 2.69
C GLY A 165 24.53 13.68 3.03
N PRO A 166 25.62 14.48 3.10
CA PRO A 166 25.57 15.91 3.44
C PRO A 166 24.89 16.77 2.37
N ALA A 167 24.77 16.28 1.14
CA ALA A 167 23.98 16.93 0.09
C ALA A 167 22.50 16.54 0.13
N GLY A 168 22.14 15.52 0.94
CA GLY A 168 20.80 15.07 1.23
C GLY A 168 20.32 15.59 2.58
N LEU A 169 19.63 14.74 3.34
CA LEU A 169 19.06 15.12 4.65
C LEU A 169 20.06 15.01 5.82
N ASN A 170 21.21 14.39 5.58
CA ASN A 170 22.28 14.21 6.57
C ASN A 170 21.80 13.56 7.89
N THR A 171 20.90 12.60 7.79
CA THR A 171 20.29 11.86 8.90
C THR A 171 20.16 10.39 8.54
N THR A 172 19.75 9.56 9.48
CA THR A 172 19.40 8.15 9.18
C THR A 172 17.91 8.02 8.85
N TYR A 173 17.55 6.99 8.07
CA TYR A 173 16.13 6.74 7.81
C TYR A 173 15.38 6.34 9.08
N ALA A 174 16.04 5.67 10.03
CA ALA A 174 15.48 5.34 11.33
C ALA A 174 15.05 6.60 12.11
N GLU A 175 15.90 7.62 12.17
CA GLU A 175 15.57 8.90 12.81
C GLU A 175 14.38 9.61 12.13
N LEU A 176 14.27 9.52 10.79
CA LEU A 176 13.12 10.08 10.08
C LEU A 176 11.82 9.34 10.43
N MET A 177 11.88 8.01 10.59
CA MET A 177 10.74 7.20 11.03
C MET A 177 10.36 7.48 12.48
N GLU A 178 11.33 7.58 13.40
CA GLU A 178 11.08 7.94 14.80
C GLU A 178 10.40 9.30 14.92
N ASN A 179 10.86 10.30 14.17
CA ASN A 179 10.25 11.63 14.14
C ASN A 179 8.81 11.60 13.60
N ALA A 180 8.53 10.74 12.62
CA ALA A 180 7.18 10.58 12.07
C ALA A 180 6.23 9.86 13.06
N LEU A 181 6.73 8.94 13.87
CA LEU A 181 5.96 8.20 14.87
C LEU A 181 5.72 9.01 16.16
N ALA A 182 6.50 10.05 16.39
CA ALA A 182 6.36 10.92 17.57
C ALA A 182 5.25 11.98 17.44
N THR A 183 4.64 12.09 16.28
CA THR A 183 3.52 13.01 15.96
C THR A 183 2.19 12.29 15.94
#